data_38ec1966bd88d9703b7ad7d99b04d3f8
#
_entry.id   38ec1966bd88d9703b7ad7d99b04d3f8
#
_cell.length_a   1.000
_cell.length_b   1.000
_cell.length_c   1.000
_cell.angle_alpha   90.00
_cell.angle_beta   90.00
_cell.angle_gamma   90.00
#
_symmetry.space_group_name_H-M   'P 1'
#
loop_
_entity.id
_entity.type
_entity.pdbx_description
1 polymer ?
#
loop_
_entity_poly.entity_id
_entity_poly.type
_entity_poly.pdbx_seq_one_letter_code
_entity_poly.pdbx_strand_id
1 'polypeptide(L)'
;MELDFPLAAPASDTAMPKGEAVSIFRAQCVSRHIDIVSRKMHKSGDAFYTIGSSGHENMASVAKAVSRNDLAFLHYRDAAFQIMRAMDSSACTPIRDLLLSFSCSKEDPISGGRHKVLGSKELNISPQTSTIASHLPKAVGAAFSIGLPKSKIRFSNVKEQPIVLCSFGDASSNHSTAQGA
;
A
#
# COMPACT_ATOMS: atom_id res chain seq x y z
N MET A 1 -21.35 -20.45 -21.27
CA MET A 1 -20.59 -19.48 -22.08
C MET A 1 -19.22 -19.40 -21.46
N GLU A 2 -18.30 -20.25 -21.92
CA GLU A 2 -16.90 -20.20 -21.51
C GLU A 2 -16.30 -18.95 -22.13
N LEU A 3 -15.80 -18.06 -21.28
CA LEU A 3 -15.02 -16.90 -21.71
C LEU A 3 -13.60 -17.42 -21.99
N ASP A 4 -13.34 -17.71 -23.24
CA ASP A 4 -12.01 -18.05 -23.74
C ASP A 4 -11.17 -16.77 -23.73
N PHE A 5 -10.45 -16.52 -22.64
CA PHE A 5 -9.46 -15.46 -22.58
C PHE A 5 -8.23 -15.95 -23.35
N PRO A 6 -7.85 -15.31 -24.47
CA PRO A 6 -6.60 -15.66 -25.13
C PRO A 6 -5.45 -15.49 -24.11
N LEU A 7 -4.79 -16.59 -23.80
CA LEU A 7 -3.52 -16.53 -23.08
C LEU A 7 -2.58 -15.66 -23.89
N ALA A 8 -2.23 -14.49 -23.36
CA ALA A 8 -1.24 -13.63 -23.99
C ALA A 8 0.03 -14.45 -24.24
N ALA A 9 0.50 -14.46 -25.48
CA ALA A 9 1.76 -15.11 -25.81
C ALA A 9 2.85 -14.58 -24.86
N PRO A 10 3.76 -15.45 -24.36
CA PRO A 10 4.82 -14.98 -23.48
C PRO A 10 5.63 -13.93 -24.22
N ALA A 11 5.67 -12.71 -23.70
CA ALA A 11 6.49 -11.64 -24.24
C ALA A 11 7.96 -12.05 -24.08
N SER A 12 8.59 -12.44 -25.15
CA SER A 12 9.93 -13.02 -25.15
C SER A 12 11.04 -12.06 -24.72
N ASP A 13 10.79 -10.74 -24.70
CA ASP A 13 11.80 -9.71 -24.42
C ASP A 13 11.55 -8.86 -23.17
N THR A 14 10.48 -9.13 -22.40
CA THR A 14 10.13 -8.37 -21.20
C THR A 14 10.13 -9.24 -19.94
N ALA A 15 10.92 -10.31 -19.92
CA ALA A 15 10.99 -11.17 -18.74
C ALA A 15 11.57 -10.39 -17.57
N MET A 16 10.75 -10.22 -16.53
CA MET A 16 11.19 -9.64 -15.25
C MET A 16 12.43 -10.37 -14.74
N PRO A 17 13.48 -9.68 -14.28
CA PRO A 17 14.64 -10.31 -13.69
C PRO A 17 14.25 -11.26 -12.55
N LYS A 18 14.85 -12.45 -12.49
CA LYS A 18 14.49 -13.48 -11.49
C LYS A 18 14.55 -12.94 -10.04
N GLY A 19 15.54 -12.13 -9.72
CA GLY A 19 15.67 -11.53 -8.38
C GLY A 19 14.51 -10.60 -8.03
N GLU A 20 14.01 -9.88 -9.03
CA GLU A 20 12.85 -8.99 -8.87
C GLU A 20 11.56 -9.78 -8.64
N ALA A 21 11.32 -10.81 -9.45
CA ALA A 21 10.18 -11.70 -9.28
C ALA A 21 10.16 -12.36 -7.89
N VAL A 22 11.33 -12.81 -7.41
CA VAL A 22 11.48 -13.39 -6.07
C VAL A 22 11.19 -12.36 -4.98
N SER A 23 11.63 -11.12 -5.14
CA SER A 23 11.37 -10.04 -4.17
C SER A 23 9.87 -9.71 -4.08
N ILE A 24 9.19 -9.62 -5.23
CA ILE A 24 7.74 -9.41 -5.29
C ILE A 24 7.01 -10.56 -4.60
N PHE A 25 7.33 -11.80 -4.96
CA PHE A 25 6.71 -12.99 -4.36
C PHE A 25 6.96 -13.05 -2.85
N ARG A 26 8.16 -12.70 -2.39
CA ARG A 26 8.48 -12.62 -0.97
C ARG A 26 7.58 -11.59 -0.25
N ALA A 27 7.38 -10.39 -0.82
CA ALA A 27 6.51 -9.38 -0.24
C ALA A 27 5.06 -9.87 -0.14
N GLN A 28 4.56 -10.56 -1.16
CA GLN A 28 3.24 -11.19 -1.15
C GLN A 28 3.12 -12.23 -0.06
N CYS A 29 4.09 -13.15 0.06
CA CYS A 29 4.12 -14.18 1.10
C CYS A 29 4.17 -13.56 2.51
N VAL A 30 5.01 -12.55 2.72
CA VAL A 30 5.11 -11.85 4.01
C VAL A 30 3.78 -11.21 4.38
N SER A 31 3.10 -10.55 3.44
CA SER A 31 1.77 -9.96 3.65
C SER A 31 0.76 -11.01 4.10
N ARG A 32 0.74 -12.19 3.45
CA ARG A 32 -0.14 -13.31 3.84
C ARG A 32 0.20 -13.89 5.20
N HIS A 33 1.48 -14.00 5.54
CA HIS A 33 1.90 -14.48 6.86
C HIS A 33 1.50 -13.51 7.97
N ILE A 34 1.57 -12.20 7.73
CA ILE A 34 1.07 -11.19 8.67
C ILE A 34 -0.44 -11.38 8.93
N ASP A 35 -1.24 -11.69 7.90
CA ASP A 35 -2.66 -11.99 8.08
C ASP A 35 -2.88 -13.21 8.99
N ILE A 36 -2.08 -14.26 8.83
CA ILE A 36 -2.16 -15.46 9.67
C ILE A 36 -1.78 -15.13 11.12
N VAL A 37 -0.69 -14.36 11.30
CA VAL A 37 -0.22 -13.94 12.62
C VAL A 37 -1.25 -13.05 13.31
N SER A 38 -1.82 -12.06 12.61
CA SER A 38 -2.82 -11.16 13.18
C SER A 38 -4.08 -11.91 13.66
N ARG A 39 -4.51 -12.95 12.93
CA ARG A 39 -5.63 -13.80 13.36
C ARG A 39 -5.29 -14.63 14.60
N LYS A 40 -4.04 -15.11 14.71
CA LYS A 40 -3.57 -15.80 15.92
C LYS A 40 -3.55 -14.84 17.11
N MET A 41 -2.99 -13.65 16.94
CA MET A 41 -2.99 -12.60 17.95
C MET A 41 -4.41 -12.23 18.40
N HIS A 42 -5.35 -12.13 17.47
CA HIS A 42 -6.76 -11.88 17.83
C HIS A 42 -7.36 -13.00 18.65
N LYS A 43 -7.06 -14.26 18.32
CA LYS A 43 -7.54 -15.42 19.10
C LYS A 43 -6.94 -15.50 20.49
N SER A 44 -5.69 -15.05 20.68
CA SER A 44 -5.02 -15.00 22.00
C SER A 44 -5.37 -13.75 22.81
N GLY A 45 -6.12 -12.79 22.24
CA GLY A 45 -6.47 -11.53 22.89
C GLY A 45 -5.40 -10.44 22.76
N ASP A 46 -4.34 -10.66 21.97
CA ASP A 46 -3.24 -9.72 21.77
C ASP A 46 -3.51 -8.70 20.66
N ALA A 47 -4.57 -8.89 19.87
CA ALA A 47 -5.02 -7.95 18.86
C ALA A 47 -6.54 -7.77 18.92
N PHE A 48 -7.00 -6.55 18.72
CA PHE A 48 -8.43 -6.21 18.84
C PHE A 48 -9.23 -6.46 17.55
N TYR A 49 -8.55 -6.47 16.42
CA TYR A 49 -9.18 -6.72 15.11
C TYR A 49 -8.16 -7.23 14.10
N THR A 50 -8.66 -7.79 13.00
CA THR A 50 -7.83 -8.22 11.88
C THR A 50 -8.38 -7.63 10.59
N ILE A 51 -7.48 -7.07 9.78
CA ILE A 51 -7.79 -6.65 8.41
C ILE A 51 -6.80 -7.34 7.50
N GLY A 52 -7.26 -8.38 6.81
CA GLY A 52 -6.42 -9.18 5.92
C GLY A 52 -6.12 -8.47 4.61
N SER A 53 -4.99 -8.84 3.99
CA SER A 53 -4.53 -8.35 2.68
C SER A 53 -5.02 -9.22 1.51
N SER A 54 -5.86 -10.21 1.79
CA SER A 54 -6.33 -11.19 0.81
C SER A 54 -6.91 -10.53 -0.44
N GLY A 55 -6.37 -10.89 -1.62
CA GLY A 55 -6.75 -10.30 -2.90
C GLY A 55 -5.95 -9.04 -3.28
N HIS A 56 -5.17 -8.47 -2.36
CA HIS A 56 -4.36 -7.27 -2.58
C HIS A 56 -2.85 -7.55 -2.59
N GLU A 57 -2.44 -8.80 -2.59
CA GLU A 57 -1.01 -9.17 -2.59
C GLU A 57 -0.28 -8.65 -3.82
N ASN A 58 -0.95 -8.53 -4.97
CA ASN A 58 -0.38 -8.01 -6.20
C ASN A 58 0.02 -6.53 -6.12
N MET A 59 -0.39 -5.82 -5.09
CA MET A 59 0.11 -4.46 -4.84
C MET A 59 1.62 -4.39 -4.60
N ALA A 60 2.28 -5.53 -4.30
CA ALA A 60 3.73 -5.63 -4.33
C ALA A 60 4.32 -5.34 -5.73
N SER A 61 3.69 -5.84 -6.80
CA SER A 61 4.12 -5.57 -8.18
C SER A 61 3.93 -4.09 -8.54
N VAL A 62 2.83 -3.48 -8.11
CA VAL A 62 2.61 -2.04 -8.30
C VAL A 62 3.66 -1.21 -7.56
N ALA A 63 4.00 -1.59 -6.32
CA ALA A 63 5.04 -0.91 -5.53
C ALA A 63 6.42 -0.96 -6.23
N LYS A 64 6.70 -2.03 -6.97
CA LYS A 64 7.94 -2.17 -7.73
C LYS A 64 7.94 -1.36 -9.02
N ALA A 65 6.79 -1.22 -9.66
CA ALA A 65 6.63 -0.51 -10.92
C ALA A 65 6.65 1.02 -10.79
N VAL A 66 6.33 1.56 -9.61
CA VAL A 66 6.31 3.01 -9.35
C VAL A 66 7.55 3.47 -8.59
N SER A 67 7.89 4.75 -8.75
CA SER A 67 9.03 5.34 -8.06
C SER A 67 8.77 5.43 -6.53
N ARG A 68 9.85 5.32 -5.75
CA ARG A 68 9.79 5.62 -4.31
C ARG A 68 9.42 7.08 -4.00
N ASN A 69 9.64 7.97 -4.96
CA ASN A 69 9.28 9.37 -4.84
C ASN A 69 7.79 9.63 -5.09
N ASP A 70 7.08 8.68 -5.70
CA ASP A 70 5.65 8.80 -5.92
C ASP A 70 4.89 8.69 -4.61
N LEU A 71 4.02 9.65 -4.37
CA LEU A 71 3.18 9.65 -3.16
C LEU A 71 2.05 8.62 -3.30
N ALA A 72 1.93 7.74 -2.32
CA ALA A 72 0.91 6.69 -2.33
C ALA A 72 -0.17 6.92 -1.27
N PHE A 73 -1.43 6.80 -1.68
CA PHE A 73 -2.61 6.70 -0.84
C PHE A 73 -3.16 5.30 -0.99
N LEU A 74 -2.94 4.45 0.00
CA LEU A 74 -3.19 3.02 -0.09
C LEU A 74 -4.54 2.62 0.47
N HIS A 75 -5.14 1.62 -0.15
CA HIS A 75 -6.23 0.88 0.47
C HIS A 75 -5.72 0.16 1.74
N TYR A 76 -6.55 0.01 2.75
CA TYR A 76 -6.16 -0.57 4.04
C TYR A 76 -5.71 -2.05 3.96
N ARG A 77 -5.88 -2.72 2.81
CA ARG A 77 -5.41 -4.09 2.57
C ARG A 77 -4.05 -4.17 1.87
N ASP A 78 -3.46 -3.04 1.47
CA ASP A 78 -2.27 -2.98 0.62
C ASP A 78 -0.95 -3.13 1.41
N ALA A 79 -0.95 -3.96 2.44
CA ALA A 79 0.27 -4.20 3.22
C ALA A 79 1.44 -4.68 2.35
N ALA A 80 1.17 -5.47 1.29
CA ALA A 80 2.17 -5.96 0.36
C ALA A 80 2.92 -4.82 -0.36
N PHE A 81 2.24 -3.71 -0.67
CA PHE A 81 2.86 -2.50 -1.24
C PHE A 81 3.88 -1.89 -0.26
N GLN A 82 3.47 -1.67 0.99
CA GLN A 82 4.34 -1.09 2.01
C GLN A 82 5.54 -1.99 2.30
N ILE A 83 5.33 -3.30 2.39
CA ILE A 83 6.39 -4.30 2.59
C ILE A 83 7.38 -4.25 1.44
N MET A 84 6.91 -4.25 0.19
CA MET A 84 7.77 -4.22 -1.00
C MET A 84 8.62 -2.95 -1.04
N ARG A 85 8.03 -1.77 -0.82
CA ARG A 85 8.78 -0.50 -0.77
C ARG A 85 9.83 -0.46 0.34
N ALA A 86 9.62 -1.17 1.44
CA ALA A 86 10.53 -1.21 2.56
C ALA A 86 11.70 -2.19 2.39
N MET A 87 11.63 -3.14 1.46
CA MET A 87 12.65 -4.18 1.31
C MET A 87 14.06 -3.64 1.10
N ASP A 88 14.18 -2.49 0.43
CA ASP A 88 15.46 -1.84 0.16
C ASP A 88 15.74 -0.68 1.14
N SER A 89 15.05 -0.62 2.27
CA SER A 89 15.19 0.44 3.27
C SER A 89 15.57 -0.12 4.63
N SER A 90 16.71 0.30 5.14
CA SER A 90 17.12 -0.02 6.53
C SER A 90 16.39 0.82 7.58
N ALA A 91 15.72 1.88 7.17
CA ALA A 91 15.03 2.81 8.08
C ALA A 91 13.60 2.38 8.45
N CYS A 92 13.07 1.31 7.83
CA CYS A 92 11.68 0.90 7.98
C CYS A 92 11.55 -0.51 8.53
N THR A 93 10.59 -0.69 9.43
CA THR A 93 10.25 -1.98 10.04
C THR A 93 8.79 -2.36 9.79
N PRO A 94 8.35 -2.51 8.51
CA PRO A 94 6.93 -2.59 8.17
C PRO A 94 6.22 -3.77 8.82
N ILE A 95 6.90 -4.90 9.04
CA ILE A 95 6.31 -6.07 9.70
C ILE A 95 5.99 -5.74 11.16
N ARG A 96 6.98 -5.16 11.88
CA ARG A 96 6.81 -4.75 13.27
C ARG A 96 5.72 -3.69 13.40
N ASP A 97 5.74 -2.69 12.54
CA ASP A 97 4.81 -1.56 12.56
C ASP A 97 3.36 -2.03 12.32
N LEU A 98 3.15 -2.94 11.38
CA LEU A 98 1.84 -3.56 11.13
C LEU A 98 1.35 -4.36 12.33
N LEU A 99 2.20 -5.14 12.98
CA LEU A 99 1.82 -5.91 14.17
C LEU A 99 1.51 -5.00 15.36
N LEU A 100 2.27 -3.93 15.56
CA LEU A 100 1.97 -2.91 16.57
C LEU A 100 0.62 -2.23 16.31
N SER A 101 0.30 -1.98 15.05
CA SER A 101 -0.99 -1.42 14.66
C SER A 101 -2.15 -2.38 14.96
N PHE A 102 -2.00 -3.69 14.72
CA PHE A 102 -3.02 -4.70 15.06
C PHE A 102 -3.23 -4.84 16.57
N SER A 103 -2.17 -4.73 17.37
CA SER A 103 -2.24 -4.80 18.82
C SER A 103 -2.66 -3.48 19.49
N CYS A 104 -2.96 -2.44 18.71
CA CYS A 104 -3.25 -1.09 19.21
C CYS A 104 -2.17 -0.57 20.18
N SER A 105 -0.92 -0.88 19.89
CA SER A 105 0.21 -0.49 20.73
C SER A 105 0.46 1.01 20.66
N LYS A 106 0.76 1.63 21.79
CA LYS A 106 1.22 3.03 21.85
C LYS A 106 2.53 3.26 21.08
N GLU A 107 3.27 2.19 20.80
CA GLU A 107 4.50 2.23 20.01
C GLU A 107 4.27 2.18 18.50
N ASP A 108 3.02 2.05 18.05
CA ASP A 108 2.69 2.16 16.63
C ASP A 108 3.12 3.54 16.10
N PRO A 109 4.07 3.60 15.16
CA PRO A 109 4.67 4.86 14.72
C PRO A 109 3.70 5.75 13.93
N ILE A 110 2.57 5.20 13.47
CA ILE A 110 1.63 5.93 12.62
C ILE A 110 0.46 6.50 13.41
N SER A 111 -0.20 5.67 14.22
CA SER A 111 -1.41 6.07 14.94
C SER A 111 -1.27 6.11 16.44
N GLY A 112 -0.16 5.60 17.00
CA GLY A 112 0.01 5.44 18.44
C GLY A 112 -1.06 4.54 19.05
N GLY A 113 -1.44 3.50 18.33
CA GLY A 113 -2.44 2.52 18.76
C GLY A 113 -3.90 2.96 18.63
N ARG A 114 -4.17 4.13 18.02
CA ARG A 114 -5.56 4.65 17.92
C ARG A 114 -6.36 3.98 16.81
N HIS A 115 -5.69 3.53 15.77
CA HIS A 115 -6.35 2.96 14.61
C HIS A 115 -5.38 2.13 13.76
N LYS A 116 -5.87 1.06 13.12
CA LYS A 116 -5.06 0.32 12.16
C LYS A 116 -4.95 1.13 10.87
N VAL A 117 -3.75 1.60 10.58
CA VAL A 117 -3.43 2.39 9.38
C VAL A 117 -2.20 1.86 8.67
N LEU A 118 -2.20 2.02 7.36
CA LEU A 118 -0.98 1.95 6.55
C LEU A 118 -0.43 3.36 6.39
N GLY A 119 0.87 3.49 6.41
CA GLY A 119 1.53 4.76 6.21
C GLY A 119 3.01 4.68 6.56
N SER A 120 3.82 5.51 5.93
CA SER A 120 5.23 5.71 6.26
C SER A 120 5.74 6.94 5.54
N LYS A 121 6.28 7.88 6.29
CA LYS A 121 6.89 9.08 5.73
C LYS A 121 8.11 8.71 4.86
N GLU A 122 8.92 7.80 5.32
CA GLU A 122 10.15 7.35 4.65
C GLU A 122 9.88 6.64 3.33
N LEU A 123 8.69 6.05 3.18
CA LEU A 123 8.24 5.34 1.99
C LEU A 123 7.29 6.17 1.11
N ASN A 124 7.08 7.45 1.40
CA ASN A 124 6.08 8.29 0.73
C ASN A 124 4.69 7.64 0.67
N ILE A 125 4.27 7.01 1.78
CA ILE A 125 2.93 6.44 1.94
C ILE A 125 2.16 7.31 2.93
N SER A 126 1.15 8.01 2.43
CA SER A 126 0.28 8.84 3.25
C SER A 126 -0.57 8.00 4.20
N PRO A 127 -0.61 8.30 5.51
CA PRO A 127 -1.45 7.57 6.44
C PRO A 127 -2.93 7.63 6.06
N GLN A 128 -3.57 6.46 6.00
CA GLN A 128 -4.99 6.35 5.67
C GLN A 128 -5.71 5.46 6.67
N THR A 129 -6.85 5.90 7.11
CA THR A 129 -7.77 5.09 7.91
C THR A 129 -8.42 4.00 7.05
N SER A 130 -9.07 3.02 7.67
CA SER A 130 -9.85 2.00 6.96
C SER A 130 -11.24 2.48 6.50
N THR A 131 -11.52 3.77 6.57
CA THR A 131 -12.77 4.37 6.09
C THR A 131 -12.81 4.33 4.56
N ILE A 132 -13.85 3.68 4.03
CA ILE A 132 -14.02 3.44 2.59
C ILE A 132 -13.99 4.77 1.81
N ALA A 133 -13.21 4.83 0.73
CA ALA A 133 -13.06 5.94 -0.20
C ALA A 133 -12.57 7.28 0.40
N SER A 134 -12.32 7.38 1.70
CA SER A 134 -11.98 8.65 2.37
C SER A 134 -10.67 9.27 1.89
N HIS A 135 -9.80 8.50 1.28
CA HIS A 135 -8.49 8.93 0.78
C HIS A 135 -8.51 9.41 -0.68
N LEU A 136 -9.57 9.12 -1.44
CA LEU A 136 -9.64 9.48 -2.86
C LEU A 136 -9.56 11.00 -3.07
N PRO A 137 -10.38 11.84 -2.41
CA PRO A 137 -10.28 13.30 -2.56
C PRO A 137 -8.92 13.84 -2.09
N LYS A 138 -8.31 13.21 -1.10
CA LYS A 138 -6.96 13.60 -0.64
C LYS A 138 -5.90 13.33 -1.72
N ALA A 139 -6.01 12.18 -2.41
CA ALA A 139 -5.10 11.84 -3.50
C ALA A 139 -5.24 12.81 -4.68
N VAL A 140 -6.49 13.17 -5.05
CA VAL A 140 -6.77 14.17 -6.09
C VAL A 140 -6.20 15.52 -5.69
N GLY A 141 -6.43 15.98 -4.46
CA GLY A 141 -5.88 17.23 -3.95
C GLY A 141 -4.35 17.25 -3.93
N ALA A 142 -3.71 16.14 -3.58
CA ALA A 142 -2.27 15.99 -3.62
C ALA A 142 -1.73 16.06 -5.06
N ALA A 143 -2.36 15.36 -6.00
CA ALA A 143 -2.00 15.40 -7.42
C ALA A 143 -2.13 16.81 -8.00
N PHE A 144 -3.22 17.50 -7.70
CA PHE A 144 -3.44 18.89 -8.11
C PHE A 144 -2.35 19.81 -7.56
N SER A 145 -1.95 19.64 -6.29
CA SER A 145 -0.97 20.50 -5.64
C SER A 145 0.46 20.35 -6.17
N ILE A 146 0.82 19.19 -6.76
CA ILE A 146 2.15 18.96 -7.34
C ILE A 146 2.46 19.98 -8.44
N GLY A 147 1.47 20.32 -9.26
CA GLY A 147 1.61 21.27 -10.36
C GLY A 147 1.64 22.74 -9.95
N LEU A 148 1.41 23.06 -8.68
CA LEU A 148 1.31 24.46 -8.23
C LEU A 148 2.69 25.07 -7.91
N PRO A 149 2.97 26.33 -8.35
CA PRO A 149 4.27 26.98 -8.11
C PRO A 149 4.66 27.13 -6.63
N LYS A 150 3.66 27.19 -5.74
CA LYS A 150 3.83 27.33 -4.29
C LYS A 150 3.60 26.04 -3.51
N SER A 151 3.62 24.90 -4.18
CA SER A 151 3.39 23.61 -3.51
C SER A 151 4.41 23.38 -2.40
N LYS A 152 3.92 22.98 -1.23
CA LYS A 152 4.74 22.51 -0.11
C LYS A 152 5.12 21.03 -0.25
N ILE A 153 4.49 20.32 -1.18
CA ILE A 153 4.85 18.95 -1.52
C ILE A 153 6.13 19.05 -2.36
N ARG A 154 7.27 18.88 -1.68
CA ARG A 154 8.57 18.88 -2.34
C ARG A 154 9.01 17.44 -2.55
N PHE A 155 9.18 17.08 -3.80
CA PHE A 155 9.85 15.87 -4.19
C PHE A 155 11.33 16.20 -4.38
N SER A 156 12.17 15.72 -3.49
CA SER A 156 13.62 15.94 -3.58
C SER A 156 14.19 15.21 -4.79
N ASN A 157 14.88 15.95 -5.66
CA ASN A 157 15.73 15.44 -6.76
C ASN A 157 15.03 14.68 -7.89
N VAL A 158 13.84 15.07 -8.31
CA VAL A 158 13.15 14.36 -9.39
C VAL A 158 13.38 15.06 -10.72
N LYS A 159 14.06 14.39 -11.64
CA LYS A 159 14.15 14.78 -13.05
C LYS A 159 12.82 14.56 -13.78
N GLU A 160 11.95 13.73 -13.23
CA GLU A 160 10.64 13.37 -13.76
C GLU A 160 9.54 13.88 -12.80
N GLN A 161 8.41 14.30 -13.36
CA GLN A 161 7.26 14.68 -12.54
C GLN A 161 6.76 13.46 -11.75
N PRO A 162 6.66 13.54 -10.42
CA PRO A 162 6.12 12.46 -9.63
C PRO A 162 4.62 12.30 -9.89
N ILE A 163 4.13 11.08 -9.72
CA ILE A 163 2.70 10.78 -9.74
C ILE A 163 2.16 10.62 -8.33
N VAL A 164 0.84 10.68 -8.20
CA VAL A 164 0.12 10.27 -7.00
C VAL A 164 -0.60 8.96 -7.30
N LEU A 165 -0.19 7.90 -6.59
CA LEU A 165 -0.86 6.61 -6.64
C LEU A 165 -2.00 6.59 -5.64
N CYS A 166 -3.19 6.18 -6.06
CA CYS A 166 -4.33 5.94 -5.18
C CYS A 166 -4.92 4.57 -5.45
N SER A 167 -4.85 3.67 -4.48
CA SER A 167 -5.47 2.35 -4.56
C SER A 167 -6.71 2.27 -3.70
N PHE A 168 -7.75 1.58 -4.18
CA PHE A 168 -9.03 1.43 -3.47
C PHE A 168 -9.72 0.12 -3.88
N GLY A 169 -10.66 -0.33 -3.05
CA GLY A 169 -11.47 -1.51 -3.35
C GLY A 169 -12.56 -1.20 -4.37
N ASP A 170 -13.03 -2.22 -5.07
CA ASP A 170 -14.09 -2.14 -6.08
C ASP A 170 -15.37 -1.47 -5.56
N ALA A 171 -15.82 -1.83 -4.38
CA ALA A 171 -16.98 -1.23 -3.74
C ALA A 171 -16.82 0.28 -3.49
N SER A 172 -15.60 0.77 -3.36
CA SER A 172 -15.32 2.20 -3.16
C SER A 172 -15.72 3.04 -4.38
N SER A 173 -15.72 2.47 -5.57
CA SER A 173 -16.08 3.19 -6.81
C SER A 173 -17.54 3.68 -6.81
N ASN A 174 -18.43 3.00 -6.08
CA ASN A 174 -19.84 3.38 -5.93
C ASN A 174 -20.09 4.31 -4.75
N HIS A 175 -19.05 4.66 -3.98
CA HIS A 175 -19.21 5.55 -2.84
C HIS A 175 -19.29 7.00 -3.30
N SER A 176 -20.15 7.80 -2.67
CA SER A 176 -20.34 9.22 -3.00
C SER A 176 -19.03 10.02 -2.96
N THR A 177 -18.14 9.69 -2.03
CA THR A 177 -16.82 10.32 -1.91
C THR A 177 -15.92 10.03 -3.13
N ALA A 178 -16.06 8.85 -3.75
CA ALA A 178 -15.33 8.53 -4.98
C ALA A 178 -15.91 9.28 -6.19
N GLN A 179 -17.23 9.43 -6.24
CA GLN A 179 -17.91 10.18 -7.30
C GLN A 179 -17.60 11.69 -7.23
N GLY A 180 -17.32 12.20 -6.04
CA GLY A 180 -16.98 13.61 -5.81
C GLY A 180 -15.48 13.94 -5.87
N ALA A 181 -14.64 12.93 -6.05
CA ALA A 181 -13.20 13.12 -6.16
C ALA A 181 -12.76 13.32 -7.60
#